data_d0bd9f828077b6d9d6b582904bcd44bb
#
_entry.id   d0bd9f828077b6d9d6b582904bcd44bb
#
_cell.length_a   1.000
_cell.length_b   1.000
_cell.length_c   1.000
_cell.angle_alpha   90.00
_cell.angle_beta   90.00
_cell.angle_gamma   90.00
#
_symmetry.space_group_name_H-M   'P 1'
#
loop_
_entity.id
_entity.type
_entity.pdbx_description
1 polymer ?
#
loop_
_entity_poly.entity_id
_entity_poly.type
_entity_poly.pdbx_seq_one_letter_code
_entity_poly.pdbx_strand_id
1 'polypeptide(L)'
;NQMMAPLDIGKHLCILPLATLLENIAGVYAPLMKGIEICVPNGEEVGLSGSSGLDPTQFAECINQARPESMILVPQLLLATVTLTELGIMKPKDLKMVAVGGGKVAENLIEKASVLEIPVYQGYGLSEAGSVVTLNLPGEQRKGSVGKALFHADIRVSEKGELEVAGALMEGYL
;
A
#
# COMPACT_ATOMS: atom_id res chain seq x y z
N ASN A 1 8.76 -9.32 3.11
CA ASN A 1 9.32 -10.44 2.34
C ASN A 1 8.34 -11.58 2.07
N GLN A 2 7.49 -11.94 3.03
CA GLN A 2 6.47 -13.00 2.86
C GLN A 2 5.39 -12.64 1.83
N MET A 3 5.13 -11.36 1.61
CA MET A 3 4.03 -10.87 0.77
C MET A 3 4.34 -10.85 -0.71
N MET A 4 5.55 -10.41 -1.06
CA MET A 4 5.93 -10.25 -2.46
C MET A 4 6.43 -11.57 -3.08
N ALA A 5 6.83 -12.54 -2.24
CA ALA A 5 7.38 -13.81 -2.71
C ALA A 5 6.42 -14.62 -3.63
N PRO A 6 5.12 -14.72 -3.34
CA PRO A 6 4.21 -15.49 -4.18
C PRO A 6 3.74 -14.77 -5.45
N LEU A 7 4.04 -13.47 -5.62
CA LEU A 7 3.46 -12.64 -6.69
C LEU A 7 4.40 -12.39 -7.87
N ASP A 8 5.66 -12.83 -7.79
CA ASP A 8 6.67 -12.62 -8.85
C ASP A 8 6.69 -11.17 -9.35
N ILE A 9 6.87 -10.21 -8.43
CA ILE A 9 6.89 -8.78 -8.71
C ILE A 9 8.27 -8.41 -9.22
N GLY A 10 8.35 -7.80 -10.40
CA GLY A 10 9.58 -7.29 -10.98
C GLY A 10 9.78 -5.78 -10.85
N LYS A 11 8.68 -5.01 -10.67
CA LYS A 11 8.73 -3.54 -10.63
C LYS A 11 7.79 -2.94 -9.59
N HIS A 12 8.34 -2.08 -8.73
CA HIS A 12 7.60 -1.31 -7.73
C HIS A 12 7.64 0.19 -8.06
N LEU A 13 6.51 0.89 -7.91
CA LEU A 13 6.41 2.34 -8.04
C LEU A 13 6.16 2.96 -6.66
N CYS A 14 7.10 3.80 -6.22
CA CYS A 14 6.93 4.63 -5.03
C CYS A 14 5.99 5.80 -5.34
N ILE A 15 4.84 5.82 -4.70
CA ILE A 15 3.82 6.87 -4.84
C ILE A 15 3.86 7.84 -3.67
N LEU A 16 4.02 7.32 -2.45
CA LEU A 16 4.04 8.16 -1.25
C LEU A 16 5.43 8.80 -1.09
N PRO A 17 5.53 9.95 -0.42
CA PRO A 17 6.83 10.53 -0.10
C PRO A 17 7.72 9.54 0.67
N LEU A 18 8.99 9.47 0.32
CA LEU A 18 9.95 8.55 0.98
C LEU A 18 10.17 8.85 2.47
N ALA A 19 9.81 10.04 2.94
CA ALA A 19 9.78 10.37 4.37
C ALA A 19 8.65 9.64 5.11
N THR A 20 7.65 9.12 4.40
CA THR A 20 6.60 8.29 5.00
C THR A 20 7.17 6.91 5.30
N LEU A 21 7.15 6.49 6.56
CA LEU A 21 7.73 5.21 6.98
C LEU A 21 7.14 4.01 6.21
N LEU A 22 5.86 4.06 5.87
CA LEU A 22 5.19 3.03 5.08
C LEU A 22 5.87 2.84 3.72
N GLU A 23 6.11 3.92 2.97
CA GLU A 23 6.77 3.85 1.67
C GLU A 23 8.24 3.48 1.82
N ASN A 24 8.92 4.06 2.81
CA ASN A 24 10.34 3.82 3.05
C ASN A 24 10.63 2.33 3.31
N ILE A 25 9.88 1.71 4.22
CA ILE A 25 10.08 0.30 4.59
C ILE A 25 9.52 -0.65 3.51
N ALA A 26 8.25 -0.47 3.14
CA ALA A 26 7.55 -1.44 2.30
C ALA A 26 7.73 -1.18 0.79
N GLY A 27 7.99 0.08 0.39
CA GLY A 27 8.19 0.46 -1.02
C GLY A 27 9.66 0.54 -1.44
N VAL A 28 10.60 0.70 -0.49
CA VAL A 28 12.02 0.77 -0.82
C VAL A 28 12.78 -0.44 -0.27
N TYR A 29 12.88 -0.60 1.05
CA TYR A 29 13.73 -1.66 1.61
C TYR A 29 13.24 -3.07 1.29
N ALA A 30 11.94 -3.32 1.36
CA ALA A 30 11.40 -4.64 1.07
C ALA A 30 11.58 -5.06 -0.40
N PRO A 31 11.32 -4.21 -1.42
CA PRO A 31 11.65 -4.48 -2.81
C PRO A 31 13.15 -4.66 -3.07
N LEU A 32 14.01 -3.79 -2.51
CA LEU A 32 15.47 -3.92 -2.67
C LEU A 32 16.00 -5.27 -2.18
N MET A 33 15.52 -5.74 -1.03
CA MET A 33 15.89 -7.06 -0.48
C MET A 33 15.48 -8.23 -1.38
N LYS A 34 14.63 -7.99 -2.37
CA LYS A 34 14.15 -8.98 -3.35
C LYS A 34 14.76 -8.80 -4.74
N GLY A 35 15.57 -7.76 -4.95
CA GLY A 35 16.11 -7.41 -6.25
C GLY A 35 15.04 -6.89 -7.23
N ILE A 36 13.95 -6.31 -6.70
CA ILE A 36 12.87 -5.72 -7.47
C ILE A 36 13.31 -4.33 -7.94
N GLU A 37 13.04 -3.99 -9.20
CA GLU A 37 13.22 -2.64 -9.73
C GLU A 37 12.32 -1.65 -8.98
N ILE A 38 12.88 -0.51 -8.53
CA ILE A 38 12.16 0.53 -7.83
C ILE A 38 12.15 1.79 -8.71
N CYS A 39 10.98 2.26 -9.06
CA CYS A 39 10.76 3.55 -9.69
C CYS A 39 10.39 4.59 -8.62
N VAL A 40 11.17 5.67 -8.55
CA VAL A 40 11.01 6.73 -7.53
C VAL A 40 10.86 8.08 -8.24
N PRO A 41 9.66 8.41 -8.74
CA PRO A 41 9.38 9.73 -9.28
C PRO A 41 9.34 10.78 -8.16
N ASN A 42 9.56 12.05 -8.50
CA ASN A 42 9.32 13.11 -7.54
C ASN A 42 7.81 13.38 -7.36
N GLY A 43 7.42 14.14 -6.32
CA GLY A 43 6.01 14.38 -6.01
C GLY A 43 5.25 15.07 -7.14
N GLU A 44 5.87 15.98 -7.89
CA GLU A 44 5.25 16.65 -9.03
C GLU A 44 5.02 15.68 -10.19
N GLU A 45 5.95 14.78 -10.46
CA GLU A 45 5.78 13.72 -11.47
C GLU A 45 4.65 12.74 -11.12
N VAL A 46 4.42 12.49 -9.83
CA VAL A 46 3.27 11.70 -9.35
C VAL A 46 1.97 12.52 -9.40
N GLY A 47 2.06 13.84 -9.49
CA GLY A 47 0.91 14.74 -9.38
C GLY A 47 0.52 15.08 -7.95
N LEU A 48 1.41 14.85 -6.97
CA LEU A 48 1.17 15.19 -5.57
C LEU A 48 1.68 16.61 -5.27
N SER A 49 0.86 17.41 -4.60
CA SER A 49 1.22 18.77 -4.20
C SER A 49 0.81 19.06 -2.74
N GLY A 50 1.74 19.62 -1.96
CA GLY A 50 1.50 19.89 -0.55
C GLY A 50 1.12 18.64 0.24
N SER A 51 0.24 18.80 1.23
CA SER A 51 -0.17 17.71 2.13
C SER A 51 -1.32 16.84 1.62
N SER A 52 -2.07 17.30 0.64
CA SER A 52 -3.30 16.62 0.18
C SER A 52 -3.72 16.92 -1.26
N GLY A 53 -2.93 17.73 -2.00
CA GLY A 53 -3.21 18.04 -3.39
C GLY A 53 -2.89 16.85 -4.28
N LEU A 54 -3.78 16.56 -5.24
CA LEU A 54 -3.59 15.55 -6.27
C LEU A 54 -4.04 16.12 -7.61
N ASP A 55 -3.15 16.08 -8.60
CA ASP A 55 -3.51 16.22 -10.01
C ASP A 55 -3.86 14.84 -10.57
N PRO A 56 -5.14 14.56 -10.85
CA PRO A 56 -5.55 13.23 -11.30
C PRO A 56 -4.96 12.86 -12.67
N THR A 57 -4.75 13.84 -13.55
CA THR A 57 -4.20 13.60 -14.90
C THR A 57 -2.75 13.16 -14.79
N GLN A 58 -1.94 13.94 -14.05
CA GLN A 58 -0.54 13.65 -13.83
C GLN A 58 -0.35 12.29 -13.11
N PHE A 59 -1.21 12.00 -12.11
CA PHE A 59 -1.21 10.73 -11.39
C PHE A 59 -1.46 9.54 -12.32
N ALA A 60 -2.47 9.65 -13.20
CA ALA A 60 -2.76 8.60 -14.17
C ALA A 60 -1.62 8.43 -15.20
N GLU A 61 -1.05 9.52 -15.68
CA GLU A 61 0.09 9.49 -16.62
C GLU A 61 1.31 8.81 -16.01
N CYS A 62 1.65 9.16 -14.76
CA CYS A 62 2.76 8.54 -14.04
C CYS A 62 2.60 7.01 -13.97
N ILE A 63 1.44 6.52 -13.55
CA ILE A 63 1.17 5.07 -13.44
C ILE A 63 1.14 4.40 -14.81
N ASN A 64 0.50 5.02 -15.83
CA ASN A 64 0.44 4.48 -17.18
C ASN A 64 1.82 4.37 -17.85
N GLN A 65 2.73 5.32 -17.58
CA GLN A 65 4.09 5.32 -18.11
C GLN A 65 5.00 4.35 -17.35
N ALA A 66 4.93 4.37 -16.00
CA ALA A 66 5.75 3.51 -15.16
C ALA A 66 5.39 2.03 -15.32
N ARG A 67 4.11 1.71 -15.58
CA ARG A 67 3.59 0.34 -15.69
C ARG A 67 4.04 -0.54 -14.52
N PRO A 68 3.74 -0.14 -13.27
CA PRO A 68 4.18 -0.88 -12.09
C PRO A 68 3.46 -2.21 -11.95
N GLU A 69 4.14 -3.18 -11.35
CA GLU A 69 3.53 -4.42 -10.89
C GLU A 69 3.10 -4.33 -9.42
N SER A 70 3.68 -3.40 -8.67
CA SER A 70 3.27 -3.11 -7.30
C SER A 70 3.37 -1.64 -6.96
N MET A 71 2.50 -1.20 -6.04
CA MET A 71 2.52 0.14 -5.43
C MET A 71 1.86 0.13 -4.06
N ILE A 72 2.12 1.19 -3.27
CA ILE A 72 1.52 1.41 -1.96
C ILE A 72 0.68 2.66 -2.02
N LEU A 73 -0.55 2.58 -1.53
CA LEU A 73 -1.50 3.68 -1.55
C LEU A 73 -2.09 3.94 -0.15
N VAL A 74 -2.47 5.19 0.07
CA VAL A 74 -3.43 5.55 1.12
C VAL A 74 -4.85 5.48 0.55
N PRO A 75 -5.91 5.43 1.38
CA PRO A 75 -7.28 5.27 0.89
C PRO A 75 -7.72 6.30 -0.15
N GLN A 76 -7.24 7.55 -0.03
CA GLN A 76 -7.55 8.63 -0.97
C GLN A 76 -6.98 8.37 -2.37
N LEU A 77 -5.74 7.85 -2.43
CA LEU A 77 -5.10 7.50 -3.70
C LEU A 77 -5.70 6.24 -4.31
N LEU A 78 -6.16 5.29 -3.48
CA LEU A 78 -6.94 4.15 -3.97
C LEU A 78 -8.25 4.62 -4.62
N LEU A 79 -8.94 5.57 -4.00
CA LEU A 79 -10.17 6.15 -4.58
C LEU A 79 -9.87 6.80 -5.93
N ALA A 80 -8.80 7.58 -6.04
CA ALA A 80 -8.37 8.17 -7.31
C ALA A 80 -8.06 7.10 -8.35
N THR A 81 -7.30 6.06 -7.97
CA THR A 81 -6.96 4.93 -8.85
C THR A 81 -8.21 4.24 -9.39
N VAL A 82 -9.15 3.90 -8.53
CA VAL A 82 -10.43 3.27 -8.92
C VAL A 82 -11.21 4.17 -9.86
N THR A 83 -11.39 5.44 -9.49
CA THR A 83 -12.16 6.41 -10.29
C THR A 83 -11.56 6.62 -11.68
N LEU A 84 -10.25 6.82 -11.76
CA LEU A 84 -9.56 7.04 -13.03
C LEU A 84 -9.54 5.76 -13.91
N THR A 85 -9.56 4.60 -13.29
CA THR A 85 -9.69 3.32 -14.00
C THR A 85 -11.12 3.12 -14.53
N GLU A 86 -12.15 3.43 -13.72
CA GLU A 86 -13.57 3.43 -14.17
C GLU A 86 -13.79 4.35 -15.38
N LEU A 87 -13.12 5.51 -15.40
CA LEU A 87 -13.15 6.46 -16.52
C LEU A 87 -12.32 6.05 -17.73
N GLY A 88 -11.54 4.96 -17.65
CA GLY A 88 -10.64 4.51 -18.70
C GLY A 88 -9.40 5.39 -18.92
N ILE A 89 -9.14 6.33 -18.03
CA ILE A 89 -7.97 7.23 -18.06
C ILE A 89 -6.71 6.50 -17.58
N MET A 90 -6.84 5.74 -16.49
CA MET A 90 -5.79 4.89 -15.96
C MET A 90 -5.97 3.45 -16.42
N LYS A 91 -4.87 2.77 -16.76
CA LYS A 91 -4.88 1.37 -17.27
C LYS A 91 -3.86 0.53 -16.51
N PRO A 92 -4.14 0.18 -15.26
CA PRO A 92 -3.17 -0.50 -14.38
C PRO A 92 -3.11 -2.02 -14.65
N LYS A 93 -2.85 -2.41 -15.89
CA LYS A 93 -2.94 -3.81 -16.38
C LYS A 93 -1.86 -4.74 -15.84
N ASP A 94 -0.72 -4.18 -15.42
CA ASP A 94 0.42 -4.98 -14.97
C ASP A 94 0.44 -5.16 -13.44
N LEU A 95 -0.51 -4.53 -12.72
CA LEU A 95 -0.57 -4.60 -11.27
C LEU A 95 -0.83 -6.01 -10.76
N LYS A 96 0.04 -6.47 -9.90
CA LYS A 96 -0.05 -7.74 -9.14
C LYS A 96 -0.31 -7.49 -7.65
N MET A 97 0.04 -6.28 -7.16
CA MET A 97 -0.13 -5.91 -5.76
C MET A 97 -0.36 -4.40 -5.58
N VAL A 98 -1.44 -4.03 -4.93
CA VAL A 98 -1.70 -2.68 -4.42
C VAL A 98 -1.90 -2.79 -2.91
N ALA A 99 -0.85 -2.51 -2.14
CA ALA A 99 -0.96 -2.47 -0.68
C ALA A 99 -1.64 -1.16 -0.26
N VAL A 100 -2.63 -1.25 0.63
CA VAL A 100 -3.35 -0.07 1.11
C VAL A 100 -3.33 0.00 2.64
N GLY A 101 -2.85 1.12 3.16
CA GLY A 101 -2.72 1.36 4.59
C GLY A 101 -2.81 2.85 4.94
N GLY A 102 -2.50 3.19 6.19
CA GLY A 102 -2.49 4.57 6.66
C GLY A 102 -3.89 5.16 6.95
N GLY A 103 -4.96 4.39 6.80
CA GLY A 103 -6.32 4.81 7.11
C GLY A 103 -7.35 3.72 6.85
N LYS A 104 -8.58 3.97 7.31
CA LYS A 104 -9.70 3.04 7.08
C LYS A 104 -10.11 3.08 5.61
N VAL A 105 -10.15 1.92 4.97
CA VAL A 105 -10.66 1.76 3.60
C VAL A 105 -12.13 1.36 3.65
N ALA A 106 -12.97 2.03 2.87
CA ALA A 106 -14.37 1.66 2.74
C ALA A 106 -14.50 0.32 1.97
N GLU A 107 -15.35 -0.59 2.45
CA GLU A 107 -15.51 -1.92 1.84
C GLU A 107 -15.98 -1.83 0.38
N ASN A 108 -16.89 -0.92 0.08
CA ASN A 108 -17.38 -0.69 -1.28
C ASN A 108 -16.27 -0.23 -2.24
N LEU A 109 -15.23 0.45 -1.74
CA LEU A 109 -14.09 0.84 -2.56
C LEU A 109 -13.22 -0.37 -2.93
N ILE A 110 -13.04 -1.30 -1.99
CA ILE A 110 -12.34 -2.58 -2.26
C ILE A 110 -13.14 -3.42 -3.25
N GLU A 111 -14.47 -3.45 -3.12
CA GLU A 111 -15.34 -4.16 -4.07
C GLU A 111 -15.22 -3.60 -5.49
N LYS A 112 -15.27 -2.27 -5.64
CA LYS A 112 -15.06 -1.59 -6.93
C LYS A 112 -13.68 -1.90 -7.52
N ALA A 113 -12.63 -1.82 -6.70
CA ALA A 113 -11.28 -2.18 -7.13
C ALA A 113 -11.23 -3.64 -7.65
N SER A 114 -11.89 -4.56 -6.96
CA SER A 114 -11.96 -5.97 -7.37
C SER A 114 -12.69 -6.16 -8.71
N VAL A 115 -13.78 -5.44 -8.95
CA VAL A 115 -14.50 -5.46 -10.25
C VAL A 115 -13.61 -4.95 -11.39
N LEU A 116 -12.72 -4.02 -11.10
CA LEU A 116 -11.73 -3.47 -12.06
C LEU A 116 -10.43 -4.28 -12.13
N GLU A 117 -10.39 -5.45 -11.50
CA GLU A 117 -9.21 -6.33 -11.44
C GLU A 117 -7.97 -5.65 -10.81
N ILE A 118 -8.17 -4.64 -9.95
CA ILE A 118 -7.11 -4.00 -9.17
C ILE A 118 -6.84 -4.87 -7.93
N PRO A 119 -5.66 -5.49 -7.78
CA PRO A 119 -5.38 -6.45 -6.69
C PRO A 119 -5.03 -5.73 -5.40
N VAL A 120 -6.05 -5.32 -4.63
CA VAL A 120 -5.90 -4.55 -3.40
C VAL A 120 -5.69 -5.47 -2.19
N TYR A 121 -4.66 -5.17 -1.39
CA TYR A 121 -4.32 -5.85 -0.14
C TYR A 121 -4.32 -4.82 0.99
N GLN A 122 -5.37 -4.84 1.81
CA GLN A 122 -5.48 -3.93 2.94
C GLN A 122 -4.60 -4.41 4.09
N GLY A 123 -3.87 -3.46 4.72
CA GLY A 123 -3.07 -3.69 5.91
C GLY A 123 -3.34 -2.67 7.00
N TYR A 124 -2.81 -2.95 8.18
CA TYR A 124 -2.76 -2.03 9.31
C TYR A 124 -1.33 -1.92 9.82
N GLY A 125 -0.99 -0.75 10.29
CA GLY A 125 0.31 -0.49 10.88
C GLY A 125 0.36 0.84 11.60
N LEU A 126 1.45 1.03 12.32
CA LEU A 126 1.74 2.25 13.06
C LEU A 126 3.26 2.48 13.07
N SER A 127 3.65 3.75 13.17
CA SER A 127 5.07 4.13 13.17
C SER A 127 5.82 3.50 14.33
N GLU A 128 5.16 3.36 15.47
CA GLU A 128 5.70 2.78 16.71
C GLU A 128 6.04 1.30 16.62
N ALA A 129 5.53 0.60 15.59
CA ALA A 129 5.76 -0.83 15.38
C ALA A 129 6.36 -1.15 13.99
N GLY A 130 7.24 -0.29 13.49
CA GLY A 130 7.98 -0.54 12.27
C GLY A 130 7.14 -0.52 10.99
N SER A 131 6.09 0.30 10.96
CA SER A 131 5.18 0.57 9.84
C SER A 131 4.05 -0.46 9.70
N VAL A 132 4.25 -1.60 9.07
CA VAL A 132 3.18 -2.57 8.75
C VAL A 132 3.18 -3.69 9.78
N VAL A 133 2.06 -3.86 10.46
CA VAL A 133 1.86 -4.86 11.51
C VAL A 133 1.03 -6.04 11.02
N THR A 134 -0.03 -5.76 10.24
CA THR A 134 -0.86 -6.79 9.61
C THR A 134 -1.05 -6.52 8.13
N LEU A 135 -1.37 -7.57 7.38
CA LEU A 135 -1.68 -7.44 5.97
C LEU A 135 -2.45 -8.63 5.44
N ASN A 136 -3.39 -8.38 4.55
CA ASN A 136 -3.98 -9.40 3.71
C ASN A 136 -2.94 -9.93 2.73
N LEU A 137 -2.87 -11.24 2.58
CA LEU A 137 -1.95 -11.92 1.66
C LEU A 137 -2.71 -12.52 0.49
N PRO A 138 -2.04 -12.73 -0.66
CA PRO A 138 -2.63 -13.45 -1.79
C PRO A 138 -3.19 -14.81 -1.37
N GLY A 139 -4.44 -15.08 -1.74
CA GLY A 139 -5.13 -16.33 -1.38
C GLY A 139 -5.66 -16.42 0.05
N GLU A 140 -5.32 -15.47 0.92
CA GLU A 140 -5.76 -15.44 2.32
C GLU A 140 -6.54 -14.16 2.68
N GLN A 141 -7.01 -13.44 1.67
CA GLN A 141 -7.77 -12.20 1.86
C GLN A 141 -9.10 -12.45 2.56
N ARG A 142 -9.39 -11.61 3.54
CA ARG A 142 -10.68 -11.61 4.23
C ARG A 142 -11.31 -10.23 4.15
N LYS A 143 -12.51 -10.15 3.58
CA LYS A 143 -13.30 -8.91 3.48
C LYS A 143 -13.52 -8.28 4.85
N GLY A 144 -13.35 -6.98 4.95
CA GLY A 144 -13.50 -6.22 6.20
C GLY A 144 -12.38 -6.44 7.23
N SER A 145 -11.30 -7.14 6.84
CA SER A 145 -10.15 -7.41 7.69
C SER A 145 -8.91 -6.69 7.17
N VAL A 146 -8.03 -6.30 8.09
CA VAL A 146 -6.68 -5.78 7.79
C VAL A 146 -5.63 -6.89 7.68
N GLY A 147 -6.06 -8.15 7.58
CA GLY A 147 -5.20 -9.31 7.40
C GLY A 147 -4.66 -9.93 8.67
N LYS A 148 -3.61 -10.72 8.52
CA LYS A 148 -2.93 -11.44 9.61
C LYS A 148 -1.70 -10.67 10.08
N ALA A 149 -1.28 -10.91 11.33
CA ALA A 149 -0.02 -10.41 11.85
C ALA A 149 1.16 -10.85 10.99
N LEU A 150 2.09 -9.93 10.72
CA LEU A 150 3.35 -10.23 10.08
C LEU A 150 4.33 -10.84 11.10
N PHE A 151 5.34 -11.55 10.61
CA PHE A 151 6.26 -12.35 11.43
C PHE A 151 7.01 -11.58 12.53
N HIS A 152 7.11 -10.26 12.41
CA HIS A 152 7.81 -9.37 13.35
C HIS A 152 6.90 -8.75 14.40
N ALA A 153 5.59 -9.04 14.36
CA ALA A 153 4.60 -8.45 15.23
C ALA A 153 3.72 -9.53 15.88
N ASP A 154 3.53 -9.41 17.18
CA ASP A 154 2.55 -10.16 17.94
C ASP A 154 1.36 -9.26 18.26
N ILE A 155 0.15 -9.75 18.02
CA ILE A 155 -1.07 -8.97 18.18
C ILE A 155 -2.02 -9.71 19.12
N ARG A 156 -2.60 -8.95 20.05
CA ARG A 156 -3.73 -9.44 20.87
C ARG A 156 -4.78 -8.34 21.02
N VAL A 157 -5.98 -8.76 21.31
CA VAL A 157 -7.06 -7.83 21.72
C VAL A 157 -7.16 -7.90 23.25
N SER A 158 -7.05 -6.74 23.90
CA SER A 158 -7.18 -6.63 25.36
C SER A 158 -8.61 -6.88 25.81
N GLU A 159 -8.82 -7.08 27.11
CA GLU A 159 -10.17 -7.20 27.70
C GLU A 159 -11.06 -5.98 27.45
N LYS A 160 -10.44 -4.81 27.18
CA LYS A 160 -11.13 -3.56 26.84
C LYS A 160 -11.45 -3.42 25.36
N GLY A 161 -11.08 -4.42 24.53
CA GLY A 161 -11.28 -4.36 23.07
C GLY A 161 -10.23 -3.53 22.32
N GLU A 162 -9.11 -3.18 22.98
CA GLU A 162 -8.01 -2.43 22.35
C GLU A 162 -7.05 -3.39 21.67
N LEU A 163 -6.50 -2.98 20.53
CA LEU A 163 -5.47 -3.73 19.83
C LEU A 163 -4.11 -3.44 20.49
N GLU A 164 -3.50 -4.47 21.04
CA GLU A 164 -2.15 -4.40 21.60
C GLU A 164 -1.17 -5.06 20.62
N VAL A 165 -0.04 -4.38 20.40
CA VAL A 165 1.01 -4.83 19.49
C VAL A 165 2.31 -4.98 20.28
N ALA A 166 3.00 -6.10 20.08
CA ALA A 166 4.34 -6.37 20.60
C ALA A 166 5.26 -6.83 19.46
N GLY A 167 6.56 -6.89 19.71
CA GLY A 167 7.58 -7.26 18.73
C GLY A 167 8.54 -6.12 18.44
N ALA A 168 8.75 -5.76 17.17
CA ALA A 168 9.66 -4.68 16.77
C ALA A 168 9.03 -3.29 17.05
N LEU A 169 9.17 -2.81 18.27
CA LEU A 169 8.68 -1.50 18.70
C LEU A 169 9.79 -0.47 18.74
N MET A 170 9.46 0.80 18.47
CA MET A 170 10.35 1.92 18.72
C MET A 170 10.55 2.16 20.23
N GLU A 171 11.66 2.76 20.63
CA GLU A 171 11.98 3.01 22.04
C GLU A 171 11.16 4.18 22.63
N GLY A 172 10.63 5.06 21.81
CA GLY A 172 9.81 6.21 22.21
C GLY A 172 9.98 7.40 21.28
N TYR A 173 9.18 8.44 21.52
CA TYR A 173 9.34 9.75 20.88
C TYR A 173 10.33 10.60 21.69
N LEU A 174 11.07 11.48 21.00
CA LEU A 174 12.00 12.44 21.62
C LEU A 174 11.24 13.61 22.24
#